data_e7bb917ae72d16010b972af27d026ef6
#
_entry.id   e7bb917ae72d16010b972af27d026ef6
#
_cell.length_a   1.000
_cell.length_b   1.000
_cell.length_c   1.000
_cell.angle_alpha   90.00
_cell.angle_beta   90.00
_cell.angle_gamma   90.00
#
_symmetry.space_group_name_H-M   'P 1'
#
loop_
_entity.id
_entity.type
_entity.pdbx_description
1 polymer ?
#
loop_
_entity_poly.entity_id
_entity_poly.type
_entity_poly.pdbx_seq_one_letter_code
_entity_poly.pdbx_strand_id
1 'polypeptide(L)'
;MGQKVLFFGDAGIDDTIALAYAFFSDEIDIVGVVADYGNVSREQTVSNVKFIAKTFNFPVNVRVIGGAEVPMTGEKPTFYPDVHGVYGLGPIDPGISEGFIENFFEIVNLIEQYQDDLIIVNAGRLTSLATMFILFQSLMKKVKAYYIMGGAFLVPGNVTPVSEANFYGDPIAVRIVLTYAKNVTIIPLNVTDRAVVTPEMVNYIDYKGKMPILKPMLDFYYNFYKSRNPDILGSPVHDAITLMACIREDMFTYKTLPVHIVLQNGNTARGQSIADVRPYAPFGEEEKRHRIAFDFDYSYFFRDFMSIMTGETFS
;
A
#
# COMPACT_ATOMS: atom_id res chain seq x y z
N MET A 1 8.59 12.55 -17.94
CA MET A 1 7.39 12.62 -17.07
C MET A 1 7.32 11.30 -16.32
N GLY A 2 7.12 11.34 -15.01
CA GLY A 2 6.98 10.16 -14.19
C GLY A 2 5.69 9.37 -14.50
N GLN A 3 5.64 8.11 -14.07
CA GLN A 3 4.45 7.26 -14.13
C GLN A 3 3.32 7.87 -13.30
N LYS A 4 2.16 8.10 -13.90
CA LYS A 4 0.99 8.64 -13.20
C LYS A 4 0.43 7.60 -12.23
N VAL A 5 0.36 7.96 -10.96
CA VAL A 5 -0.12 7.06 -9.89
C VAL A 5 -1.24 7.71 -9.10
N LEU A 6 -2.37 7.01 -9.00
CA LEU A 6 -3.41 7.27 -8.03
C LEU A 6 -3.22 6.29 -6.87
N PHE A 7 -2.89 6.84 -5.70
CA PHE A 7 -2.58 6.06 -4.51
C PHE A 7 -3.79 5.93 -3.60
N PHE A 8 -4.15 4.72 -3.21
CA PHE A 8 -5.15 4.41 -2.20
C PHE A 8 -4.45 3.92 -0.94
N GLY A 9 -4.66 4.57 0.19
CA GLY A 9 -3.99 4.23 1.44
C GLY A 9 -4.75 4.67 2.68
N ASP A 10 -4.29 4.19 3.82
CA ASP A 10 -4.88 4.48 5.12
C ASP A 10 -3.91 5.26 6.04
N ALA A 11 -2.96 5.95 5.40
CA ALA A 11 -1.95 6.91 5.87
C ALA A 11 -1.36 6.59 7.25
N GLY A 12 -0.83 5.39 7.36
CA GLY A 12 0.05 4.97 8.45
C GLY A 12 1.50 5.41 8.22
N ILE A 13 2.41 4.82 8.99
CA ILE A 13 3.85 5.13 8.89
C ILE A 13 4.40 4.67 7.53
N ASP A 14 4.10 3.45 7.11
CA ASP A 14 4.58 2.87 5.85
C ASP A 14 3.97 3.52 4.60
N ASP A 15 2.68 3.92 4.61
CA ASP A 15 2.10 4.82 3.59
C ASP A 15 2.89 6.13 3.49
N THR A 16 3.27 6.71 4.64
CA THR A 16 4.06 7.96 4.65
C THR A 16 5.43 7.76 4.00
N ILE A 17 6.08 6.62 4.25
CA ILE A 17 7.35 6.29 3.61
C ILE A 17 7.17 6.08 2.10
N ALA A 18 6.08 5.43 1.68
CA ALA A 18 5.74 5.26 0.26
C ALA A 18 5.54 6.60 -0.45
N LEU A 19 4.76 7.51 0.16
CA LEU A 19 4.53 8.85 -0.38
C LEU A 19 5.82 9.69 -0.39
N ALA A 20 6.69 9.54 0.62
CA ALA A 20 8.00 10.18 0.65
C ALA A 20 8.90 9.69 -0.49
N TYR A 21 8.97 8.37 -0.69
CA TYR A 21 9.70 7.78 -1.82
C TYR A 21 9.19 8.32 -3.16
N ALA A 22 7.86 8.33 -3.37
CA ALA A 22 7.27 8.88 -4.59
C ALA A 22 7.61 10.35 -4.80
N PHE A 23 7.56 11.15 -3.74
CA PHE A 23 7.87 12.58 -3.81
C PHE A 23 9.33 12.86 -4.21
N PHE A 24 10.27 12.04 -3.76
CA PHE A 24 11.69 12.20 -4.11
C PHE A 24 12.07 11.54 -5.44
N SER A 25 11.21 10.70 -5.99
CA SER A 25 11.45 10.02 -7.26
C SER A 25 10.95 10.86 -8.44
N ASP A 26 11.82 11.14 -9.40
CA ASP A 26 11.44 11.77 -10.68
C ASP A 26 10.64 10.82 -11.60
N GLU A 27 10.55 9.53 -11.21
CA GLU A 27 9.90 8.50 -12.01
C GLU A 27 8.44 8.23 -11.63
N ILE A 28 7.97 8.79 -10.50
CA ILE A 28 6.59 8.67 -10.03
C ILE A 28 5.96 10.05 -9.93
N ASP A 29 4.73 10.15 -10.42
CA ASP A 29 3.93 11.37 -10.36
C ASP A 29 2.59 11.03 -9.69
N ILE A 30 2.48 11.29 -8.38
CA ILE A 30 1.25 11.10 -7.64
C ILE A 30 0.24 12.14 -8.08
N VAL A 31 -0.86 11.70 -8.71
CA VAL A 31 -1.94 12.58 -9.19
C VAL A 31 -3.07 12.75 -8.18
N GLY A 32 -3.17 11.83 -7.23
CA GLY A 32 -4.11 11.90 -6.13
C GLY A 32 -3.86 10.83 -5.08
N VAL A 33 -4.38 11.06 -3.87
CA VAL A 33 -4.37 10.13 -2.76
C VAL A 33 -5.81 9.94 -2.28
N VAL A 34 -6.30 8.72 -2.33
CA VAL A 34 -7.60 8.31 -1.77
C VAL A 34 -7.36 7.83 -0.34
N ALA A 35 -7.89 8.61 0.59
CA ALA A 35 -7.72 8.40 2.03
C ALA A 35 -8.82 7.49 2.57
N ASP A 36 -8.49 6.22 2.79
CA ASP A 36 -9.39 5.19 3.32
C ASP A 36 -9.22 5.00 4.84
N TYR A 37 -10.17 4.31 5.48
CA TYR A 37 -9.98 3.76 6.82
C TYR A 37 -9.01 2.57 6.75
N GLY A 38 -8.35 2.27 7.87
CA GLY A 38 -7.51 1.07 7.98
C GLY A 38 -6.58 1.11 9.19
N ASN A 39 -5.41 1.71 9.08
CA ASN A 39 -4.49 1.92 10.21
C ASN A 39 -5.11 2.85 11.24
N VAL A 40 -5.83 3.88 10.78
CA VAL A 40 -6.62 4.83 11.55
C VAL A 40 -7.97 5.07 10.89
N SER A 41 -8.81 5.95 11.46
CA SER A 41 -10.08 6.32 10.81
C SER A 41 -9.84 7.10 9.51
N ARG A 42 -10.82 7.11 8.59
CA ARG A 42 -10.74 7.90 7.36
C ARG A 42 -10.44 9.39 7.64
N GLU A 43 -11.08 9.98 8.64
CA GLU A 43 -10.87 11.39 9.01
C GLU A 43 -9.41 11.64 9.42
N GLN A 44 -8.84 10.71 10.19
CA GLN A 44 -7.44 10.79 10.58
C GLN A 44 -6.52 10.57 9.38
N THR A 45 -6.83 9.61 8.49
CA THR A 45 -6.09 9.39 7.24
C THR A 45 -6.07 10.66 6.37
N VAL A 46 -7.21 11.33 6.22
CA VAL A 46 -7.29 12.62 5.50
C VAL A 46 -6.38 13.68 6.14
N SER A 47 -6.40 13.80 7.47
CA SER A 47 -5.54 14.75 8.19
C SER A 47 -4.07 14.41 7.99
N ASN A 48 -3.71 13.12 8.05
CA ASN A 48 -2.36 12.64 7.83
C ASN A 48 -1.88 12.94 6.39
N VAL A 49 -2.67 12.62 5.38
CA VAL A 49 -2.32 12.91 3.97
C VAL A 49 -2.11 14.40 3.74
N LYS A 50 -2.96 15.26 4.30
CA LYS A 50 -2.79 16.72 4.19
C LYS A 50 -1.53 17.20 4.91
N PHE A 51 -1.25 16.67 6.10
CA PHE A 51 -0.03 16.96 6.83
C PHE A 51 1.22 16.54 6.03
N ILE A 52 1.21 15.34 5.47
CA ILE A 52 2.27 14.80 4.60
C ILE A 52 2.46 15.69 3.37
N ALA A 53 1.37 16.01 2.67
CA ALA A 53 1.38 16.84 1.47
C ALA A 53 1.97 18.25 1.76
N LYS A 54 1.61 18.85 2.90
CA LYS A 54 2.15 20.12 3.34
C LYS A 54 3.65 20.01 3.70
N THR A 55 4.00 18.96 4.45
CA THR A 55 5.38 18.76 4.96
C THR A 55 6.35 18.49 3.80
N PHE A 56 5.93 17.75 2.80
CA PHE A 56 6.73 17.39 1.63
C PHE A 56 6.55 18.36 0.45
N ASN A 57 5.76 19.44 0.63
CA ASN A 57 5.46 20.39 -0.43
C ASN A 57 4.95 19.71 -1.71
N PHE A 58 3.98 18.82 -1.57
CA PHE A 58 3.36 18.17 -2.73
C PHE A 58 2.88 19.23 -3.74
N PRO A 59 2.94 18.94 -5.04
CA PRO A 59 2.38 19.80 -6.05
C PRO A 59 0.90 20.10 -5.77
N VAL A 60 0.47 21.33 -6.00
CA VAL A 60 -0.89 21.81 -5.71
C VAL A 60 -1.98 21.01 -6.45
N ASN A 61 -1.61 20.35 -7.52
CA ASN A 61 -2.52 19.52 -8.32
C ASN A 61 -2.74 18.10 -7.78
N VAL A 62 -2.02 17.68 -6.72
CA VAL A 62 -2.28 16.39 -6.07
C VAL A 62 -3.61 16.46 -5.33
N ARG A 63 -4.55 15.59 -5.73
CA ARG A 63 -5.90 15.54 -5.13
C ARG A 63 -5.90 14.72 -3.85
N VAL A 64 -6.46 15.27 -2.76
CA VAL A 64 -6.74 14.51 -1.54
C VAL A 64 -8.23 14.18 -1.53
N ILE A 65 -8.55 12.91 -1.67
CA ILE A 65 -9.90 12.39 -1.89
C ILE A 65 -10.33 11.59 -0.66
N GLY A 66 -11.50 11.88 -0.11
CA GLY A 66 -12.07 11.07 0.97
C GLY A 66 -12.58 9.74 0.44
N GLY A 67 -12.06 8.64 0.97
CA GLY A 67 -12.46 7.28 0.63
C GLY A 67 -13.53 6.69 1.57
N ALA A 68 -13.52 5.36 1.73
CA ALA A 68 -14.45 4.62 2.58
C ALA A 68 -14.17 4.85 4.07
N GLU A 69 -15.21 4.73 4.89
CA GLU A 69 -15.14 4.82 6.35
C GLU A 69 -15.24 3.44 7.02
N VAL A 70 -15.86 2.49 6.34
CA VAL A 70 -16.18 1.15 6.86
C VAL A 70 -16.04 0.09 5.77
N PRO A 71 -15.80 -1.18 6.14
CA PRO A 71 -15.73 -2.26 5.16
C PRO A 71 -17.10 -2.59 4.55
N MET A 72 -17.10 -3.21 3.37
CA MET A 72 -18.31 -3.74 2.72
C MET A 72 -19.00 -4.82 3.53
N THR A 73 -18.29 -5.45 4.47
CA THR A 73 -18.86 -6.43 5.41
C THR A 73 -19.81 -5.80 6.42
N GLY A 74 -19.82 -4.46 6.55
CA GLY A 74 -20.65 -3.71 7.50
C GLY A 74 -20.19 -3.82 8.95
N GLU A 75 -19.02 -4.38 9.21
CA GLU A 75 -18.42 -4.49 10.54
C GLU A 75 -17.77 -3.17 10.95
N LYS A 76 -17.63 -2.98 12.27
CA LYS A 76 -16.86 -1.86 12.79
C LYS A 76 -15.38 -2.05 12.41
N PRO A 77 -14.71 -1.02 11.85
CA PRO A 77 -13.29 -1.11 11.53
C PRO A 77 -12.43 -1.37 12.77
N THR A 78 -11.36 -2.11 12.59
CA THR A 78 -10.28 -2.26 13.58
C THR A 78 -9.11 -1.38 13.17
N PHE A 79 -8.61 -0.57 14.10
CA PHE A 79 -7.44 0.30 13.90
C PHE A 79 -6.23 -0.25 14.65
N TYR A 80 -5.03 0.21 14.28
CA TYR A 80 -3.76 -0.34 14.78
C TYR A 80 -2.86 0.71 15.45
N PRO A 81 -3.30 1.35 16.57
CA PRO A 81 -2.53 2.39 17.25
C PRO A 81 -1.21 1.88 17.85
N ASP A 82 -1.13 0.60 18.19
CA ASP A 82 0.12 0.00 18.70
C ASP A 82 1.21 -0.03 17.62
N VAL A 83 0.81 -0.15 16.35
CA VAL A 83 1.72 -0.25 15.19
C VAL A 83 2.08 1.13 14.65
N HIS A 84 1.06 1.98 14.45
CA HIS A 84 1.21 3.25 13.74
C HIS A 84 1.10 4.49 14.64
N GLY A 85 0.88 4.32 15.95
CA GLY A 85 0.60 5.41 16.86
C GLY A 85 -0.88 5.84 16.84
N VAL A 86 -1.27 6.64 17.85
CA VAL A 86 -2.67 7.09 18.02
C VAL A 86 -3.20 7.85 16.81
N TYR A 87 -2.33 8.62 16.17
CA TYR A 87 -2.67 9.41 15.00
C TYR A 87 -2.21 8.76 13.67
N GLY A 88 -1.63 7.56 13.70
CA GLY A 88 -1.13 6.87 12.50
C GLY A 88 0.27 7.29 12.06
N LEU A 89 0.88 8.30 12.67
CA LEU A 89 2.19 8.85 12.34
C LEU A 89 3.23 8.66 13.46
N GLY A 90 3.14 7.53 14.17
CA GLY A 90 4.00 7.24 15.32
C GLY A 90 3.79 8.26 16.46
N PRO A 91 4.85 8.95 16.89
CA PRO A 91 4.75 9.95 17.95
C PRO A 91 4.26 11.33 17.45
N ILE A 92 4.00 11.49 16.16
CA ILE A 92 3.65 12.79 15.57
C ILE A 92 2.14 13.00 15.62
N ASP A 93 1.71 14.14 16.19
CA ASP A 93 0.36 14.65 16.07
C ASP A 93 0.29 15.59 14.85
N PRO A 94 -0.42 15.22 13.78
CA PRO A 94 -0.57 16.08 12.61
C PRO A 94 -1.46 17.30 12.85
N GLY A 95 -2.14 17.35 13.99
CA GLY A 95 -3.16 18.33 14.30
C GLY A 95 -4.42 18.14 13.45
N ILE A 96 -5.36 19.08 13.58
CA ILE A 96 -6.54 19.14 12.71
C ILE A 96 -6.15 19.84 11.42
N SER A 97 -6.18 19.13 10.32
CA SER A 97 -5.88 19.71 9.02
C SER A 97 -7.08 20.48 8.47
N GLU A 98 -6.96 21.79 8.40
CA GLU A 98 -7.89 22.63 7.64
C GLU A 98 -7.69 22.45 6.13
N GLY A 99 -8.74 22.69 5.35
CA GLY A 99 -8.69 22.70 3.90
C GLY A 99 -9.64 21.71 3.24
N PHE A 100 -9.78 21.88 1.94
CA PHE A 100 -10.74 21.15 1.11
C PHE A 100 -10.36 19.67 0.97
N ILE A 101 -11.37 18.80 0.95
CA ILE A 101 -11.26 17.38 0.59
C ILE A 101 -12.06 17.20 -0.68
N GLU A 102 -11.47 16.58 -1.69
CA GLU A 102 -12.19 16.29 -2.92
C GLU A 102 -13.26 15.22 -2.69
N ASN A 103 -14.33 15.33 -3.45
CA ASN A 103 -15.39 14.34 -3.47
C ASN A 103 -14.83 12.99 -3.96
N PHE A 104 -15.37 11.88 -3.46
CA PHE A 104 -15.00 10.52 -3.88
C PHE A 104 -15.01 10.34 -5.41
N PHE A 105 -15.96 10.97 -6.10
CA PHE A 105 -16.07 10.88 -7.55
C PHE A 105 -15.01 11.66 -8.33
N GLU A 106 -14.11 12.38 -7.66
CA GLU A 106 -12.91 12.94 -8.32
C GLU A 106 -12.00 11.83 -8.88
N ILE A 107 -12.10 10.61 -8.35
CA ILE A 107 -11.46 9.42 -8.91
C ILE A 107 -11.86 9.21 -10.38
N VAL A 108 -13.13 9.45 -10.71
CA VAL A 108 -13.66 9.36 -12.10
C VAL A 108 -12.92 10.34 -13.01
N ASN A 109 -12.81 11.61 -12.59
CA ASN A 109 -12.13 12.65 -13.34
C ASN A 109 -10.66 12.33 -13.58
N LEU A 110 -9.95 11.83 -12.56
CA LEU A 110 -8.55 11.43 -12.68
C LEU A 110 -8.37 10.26 -13.65
N ILE A 111 -9.25 9.24 -13.60
CA ILE A 111 -9.18 8.11 -14.52
C ILE A 111 -9.49 8.57 -15.95
N GLU A 112 -10.48 9.45 -16.15
CA GLU A 112 -10.80 10.00 -17.47
C GLU A 112 -9.67 10.86 -18.04
N GLN A 113 -8.99 11.61 -17.17
CA GLN A 113 -7.87 12.48 -17.55
C GLN A 113 -6.63 11.69 -17.99
N TYR A 114 -6.27 10.61 -17.29
CA TYR A 114 -5.02 9.89 -17.50
C TYR A 114 -5.18 8.53 -18.18
N GLN A 115 -6.35 7.90 -18.11
CA GLN A 115 -6.70 6.64 -18.79
C GLN A 115 -5.59 5.58 -18.73
N ASP A 116 -5.12 5.15 -19.91
CA ASP A 116 -4.13 4.09 -20.08
C ASP A 116 -2.72 4.43 -19.54
N ASP A 117 -2.49 5.67 -19.12
CA ASP A 117 -1.25 6.09 -18.46
C ASP A 117 -1.33 5.98 -16.93
N LEU A 118 -2.55 5.79 -16.38
CA LEU A 118 -2.77 5.74 -14.95
C LEU A 118 -2.50 4.34 -14.38
N ILE A 119 -1.66 4.29 -13.36
CA ILE A 119 -1.53 3.13 -12.47
C ILE A 119 -2.27 3.42 -11.17
N ILE A 120 -3.01 2.45 -10.65
CA ILE A 120 -3.54 2.49 -9.29
C ILE A 120 -2.66 1.64 -8.39
N VAL A 121 -2.16 2.25 -7.31
CA VAL A 121 -1.48 1.55 -6.21
C VAL A 121 -2.41 1.58 -5.01
N ASN A 122 -2.79 0.40 -4.49
CA ASN A 122 -3.61 0.29 -3.29
C ASN A 122 -2.78 -0.33 -2.15
N ALA A 123 -2.47 0.47 -1.16
CA ALA A 123 -1.68 0.09 0.01
C ALA A 123 -2.55 -0.19 1.25
N GLY A 124 -3.79 0.31 1.29
CA GLY A 124 -4.75 0.10 2.37
C GLY A 124 -5.84 -0.93 2.06
N ARG A 125 -6.98 -0.81 2.75
CA ARG A 125 -8.17 -1.62 2.48
C ARG A 125 -8.68 -1.37 1.06
N LEU A 126 -9.23 -2.41 0.43
CA LEU A 126 -9.65 -2.30 -0.97
C LEU A 126 -11.08 -1.77 -1.14
N THR A 127 -11.71 -1.30 -0.07
CA THR A 127 -13.14 -0.92 -0.06
C THR A 127 -13.48 0.16 -1.08
N SER A 128 -12.71 1.26 -1.12
CA SER A 128 -12.90 2.33 -2.10
C SER A 128 -12.65 1.86 -3.53
N LEU A 129 -11.60 1.08 -3.74
CA LEU A 129 -11.27 0.54 -5.06
C LEU A 129 -12.37 -0.42 -5.55
N ALA A 130 -12.90 -1.28 -4.67
CA ALA A 130 -14.02 -2.16 -4.99
C ALA A 130 -15.31 -1.37 -5.30
N THR A 131 -15.57 -0.29 -4.57
CA THR A 131 -16.70 0.61 -4.83
C THR A 131 -16.63 1.20 -6.24
N MET A 132 -15.44 1.61 -6.69
CA MET A 132 -15.24 2.07 -8.05
C MET A 132 -15.55 0.98 -9.08
N PHE A 133 -15.18 -0.28 -8.83
CA PHE A 133 -15.55 -1.39 -9.73
C PHE A 133 -17.05 -1.68 -9.77
N ILE A 134 -17.76 -1.51 -8.64
CA ILE A 134 -19.21 -1.69 -8.57
C ILE A 134 -19.92 -0.59 -9.38
N LEU A 135 -19.49 0.66 -9.25
CA LEU A 135 -20.17 1.81 -9.83
C LEU A 135 -19.71 2.09 -11.27
N PHE A 136 -18.45 1.91 -11.60
CA PHE A 136 -17.81 2.37 -12.83
C PHE A 136 -16.93 1.31 -13.51
N GLN A 137 -17.40 0.08 -13.59
CA GLN A 137 -16.61 -1.06 -14.12
C GLN A 137 -15.99 -0.80 -15.50
N SER A 138 -16.73 -0.13 -16.40
CA SER A 138 -16.23 0.16 -17.75
C SER A 138 -15.11 1.20 -17.74
N LEU A 139 -15.18 2.16 -16.83
CA LEU A 139 -14.15 3.18 -16.64
C LEU A 139 -12.87 2.55 -16.04
N MET A 140 -13.04 1.70 -15.03
CA MET A 140 -11.93 1.02 -14.37
C MET A 140 -11.12 0.12 -15.32
N LYS A 141 -11.71 -0.33 -16.44
CA LYS A 141 -10.99 -1.07 -17.49
C LYS A 141 -9.98 -0.25 -18.27
N LYS A 142 -10.05 1.10 -18.19
CA LYS A 142 -9.11 2.03 -18.83
C LYS A 142 -7.83 2.25 -18.02
N VAL A 143 -7.81 1.83 -16.76
CA VAL A 143 -6.62 1.92 -15.90
C VAL A 143 -5.58 0.93 -16.41
N LYS A 144 -4.33 1.39 -16.55
CA LYS A 144 -3.20 0.63 -17.12
C LYS A 144 -2.88 -0.63 -16.32
N ALA A 145 -2.76 -0.49 -15.00
CA ALA A 145 -2.42 -1.58 -14.09
C ALA A 145 -2.82 -1.26 -12.64
N TYR A 146 -2.92 -2.31 -11.83
CA TYR A 146 -3.21 -2.25 -10.40
C TYR A 146 -2.10 -2.95 -9.63
N TYR A 147 -1.48 -2.26 -8.69
CA TYR A 147 -0.53 -2.83 -7.73
C TYR A 147 -1.18 -2.80 -6.35
N ILE A 148 -1.26 -3.95 -5.71
CA ILE A 148 -2.02 -4.13 -4.47
C ILE A 148 -1.09 -4.69 -3.40
N MET A 149 -0.87 -3.92 -2.32
CA MET A 149 -0.28 -4.45 -1.10
C MET A 149 -1.32 -5.32 -0.41
N GLY A 150 -1.02 -6.58 -0.20
CA GLY A 150 -1.89 -7.46 0.57
C GLY A 150 -1.72 -8.94 0.29
N GLY A 151 -2.28 -9.72 1.19
CA GLY A 151 -2.24 -11.16 1.13
C GLY A 151 -0.96 -11.80 1.69
N ALA A 152 -1.06 -13.10 1.94
CA ALA A 152 0.03 -13.96 2.41
C ALA A 152 -0.10 -15.33 1.75
N PHE A 153 0.87 -15.71 0.91
CA PHE A 153 0.81 -16.96 0.15
C PHE A 153 1.88 -17.92 0.67
N LEU A 154 1.48 -18.96 1.39
CA LEU A 154 2.36 -19.96 1.99
C LEU A 154 3.34 -19.38 3.05
N VAL A 155 3.06 -18.19 3.56
CA VAL A 155 3.75 -17.55 4.68
C VAL A 155 2.72 -17.16 5.75
N PRO A 156 3.13 -16.91 7.00
CA PRO A 156 2.24 -16.43 8.04
C PRO A 156 1.58 -15.10 7.65
N GLY A 157 0.38 -14.86 8.18
CA GLY A 157 -0.23 -13.53 8.16
C GLY A 157 0.32 -12.62 9.27
N ASN A 158 -0.08 -11.36 9.26
CA ASN A 158 0.29 -10.36 10.28
C ASN A 158 -0.86 -9.96 11.21
N VAL A 159 -2.12 -10.26 10.85
CA VAL A 159 -3.31 -10.05 11.71
C VAL A 159 -3.81 -11.36 12.30
N THR A 160 -3.83 -12.42 11.50
CA THR A 160 -4.06 -13.79 11.98
C THR A 160 -2.90 -14.68 11.52
N PRO A 161 -2.78 -15.93 12.01
CA PRO A 161 -1.71 -16.82 11.53
C PRO A 161 -1.67 -17.02 10.02
N VAL A 162 -2.75 -16.72 9.28
CA VAL A 162 -2.87 -17.00 7.84
C VAL A 162 -3.36 -15.82 7.01
N SER A 163 -3.67 -14.67 7.63
CA SER A 163 -4.28 -13.53 6.93
C SER A 163 -3.51 -12.23 7.14
N GLU A 164 -3.33 -11.51 6.04
CA GLU A 164 -2.74 -10.19 6.00
C GLU A 164 -3.81 -9.11 6.26
N ALA A 165 -3.42 -7.99 6.84
CA ALA A 165 -4.28 -6.93 7.38
C ALA A 165 -5.26 -6.33 6.36
N ASN A 166 -4.80 -5.99 5.14
CA ASN A 166 -5.63 -5.36 4.13
C ASN A 166 -6.71 -6.32 3.62
N PHE A 167 -6.32 -7.56 3.34
CA PHE A 167 -7.24 -8.59 2.88
C PHE A 167 -8.19 -9.07 3.99
N TYR A 168 -7.70 -9.15 5.22
CA TYR A 168 -8.54 -9.44 6.38
C TYR A 168 -9.58 -8.35 6.63
N GLY A 169 -9.19 -7.07 6.46
CA GLY A 169 -10.03 -5.91 6.77
C GLY A 169 -11.31 -5.85 5.93
N ASP A 170 -11.23 -6.18 4.63
CA ASP A 170 -12.40 -6.27 3.75
C ASP A 170 -12.24 -7.34 2.65
N PRO A 171 -12.43 -8.63 2.98
CA PRO A 171 -12.25 -9.71 2.01
C PRO A 171 -13.28 -9.68 0.87
N ILE A 172 -14.44 -9.05 1.07
CA ILE A 172 -15.44 -8.86 0.00
C ILE A 172 -14.90 -7.89 -1.04
N ALA A 173 -14.34 -6.76 -0.60
CA ALA A 173 -13.71 -5.79 -1.50
C ALA A 173 -12.57 -6.43 -2.29
N VAL A 174 -11.70 -7.19 -1.63
CA VAL A 174 -10.62 -7.93 -2.30
C VAL A 174 -11.16 -8.82 -3.41
N ARG A 175 -12.17 -9.65 -3.11
CA ARG A 175 -12.78 -10.54 -4.10
C ARG A 175 -13.35 -9.76 -5.29
N ILE A 176 -14.03 -8.62 -5.06
CA ILE A 176 -14.59 -7.78 -6.12
C ILE A 176 -13.46 -7.25 -7.01
N VAL A 177 -12.41 -6.69 -6.42
CA VAL A 177 -11.27 -6.16 -7.18
C VAL A 177 -10.62 -7.27 -8.01
N LEU A 178 -10.29 -8.40 -7.42
CA LEU A 178 -9.68 -9.52 -8.14
C LEU A 178 -10.59 -10.10 -9.23
N THR A 179 -11.90 -10.05 -9.05
CA THR A 179 -12.85 -10.51 -10.07
C THR A 179 -12.88 -9.57 -11.28
N TYR A 180 -12.87 -8.26 -11.09
CA TYR A 180 -13.16 -7.30 -12.16
C TYR A 180 -11.93 -6.55 -12.70
N ALA A 181 -10.89 -6.31 -11.89
CA ALA A 181 -9.70 -5.60 -12.33
C ALA A 181 -8.88 -6.43 -13.33
N LYS A 182 -8.29 -5.76 -14.33
CA LYS A 182 -7.30 -6.34 -15.25
C LYS A 182 -5.90 -5.94 -14.79
N ASN A 183 -4.88 -6.68 -15.23
CA ASN A 183 -3.47 -6.34 -14.98
C ASN A 183 -3.17 -6.09 -13.49
N VAL A 184 -3.63 -7.01 -12.63
CA VAL A 184 -3.38 -6.94 -11.18
C VAL A 184 -2.05 -7.59 -10.84
N THR A 185 -1.23 -6.85 -10.10
CA THR A 185 -0.03 -7.36 -9.43
C THR A 185 -0.24 -7.25 -7.91
N ILE A 186 -0.13 -8.37 -7.23
CA ILE A 186 -0.23 -8.46 -5.76
C ILE A 186 1.18 -8.50 -5.20
N ILE A 187 1.45 -7.62 -4.22
CA ILE A 187 2.71 -7.55 -3.47
C ILE A 187 2.41 -7.97 -2.03
N PRO A 188 2.53 -9.28 -1.73
CA PRO A 188 2.10 -9.84 -0.45
C PRO A 188 3.22 -9.84 0.60
N LEU A 189 2.89 -10.28 1.83
CA LEU A 189 3.86 -10.44 2.91
C LEU A 189 5.07 -11.30 2.54
N ASN A 190 4.95 -12.18 1.55
CA ASN A 190 6.06 -12.95 0.97
C ASN A 190 7.28 -12.08 0.64
N VAL A 191 7.05 -10.87 0.20
CA VAL A 191 8.11 -9.91 -0.16
C VAL A 191 8.13 -8.72 0.79
N THR A 192 6.97 -8.20 1.21
CA THR A 192 6.92 -6.96 1.97
C THR A 192 7.49 -7.09 3.38
N ASP A 193 7.35 -8.24 4.05
CA ASP A 193 7.97 -8.52 5.36
C ASP A 193 9.51 -8.50 5.32
N ARG A 194 10.08 -8.72 4.14
CA ARG A 194 11.54 -8.75 3.93
C ARG A 194 12.11 -7.44 3.40
N ALA A 195 11.26 -6.53 2.96
CA ALA A 195 11.66 -5.19 2.52
C ALA A 195 11.88 -4.28 3.74
N VAL A 196 12.95 -4.54 4.48
CA VAL A 196 13.22 -3.89 5.75
C VAL A 196 14.15 -2.70 5.59
N VAL A 197 13.82 -1.61 6.30
CA VAL A 197 14.67 -0.43 6.47
C VAL A 197 15.29 -0.51 7.86
N THR A 198 16.62 -0.64 7.91
CA THR A 198 17.35 -0.83 9.17
C THR A 198 17.55 0.49 9.92
N PRO A 199 17.82 0.47 11.24
CA PRO A 199 18.15 1.68 11.99
C PRO A 199 19.34 2.47 11.40
N GLU A 200 20.33 1.79 10.80
CA GLU A 200 21.45 2.42 10.14
C GLU A 200 21.02 3.20 8.89
N MET A 201 20.12 2.60 8.09
CA MET A 201 19.51 3.29 6.93
C MET A 201 18.74 4.52 7.39
N VAL A 202 17.90 4.38 8.42
CA VAL A 202 17.11 5.49 8.99
C VAL A 202 18.03 6.63 9.48
N ASN A 203 19.08 6.30 10.23
CA ASN A 203 20.04 7.29 10.72
C ASN A 203 20.78 7.99 9.58
N TYR A 204 21.08 7.26 8.50
CA TYR A 204 21.73 7.84 7.35
C TYR A 204 20.81 8.79 6.55
N ILE A 205 19.55 8.40 6.37
CA ILE A 205 18.51 9.24 5.74
C ILE A 205 18.31 10.54 6.55
N ASP A 206 18.21 10.41 7.88
CA ASP A 206 18.07 11.55 8.79
C ASP A 206 19.29 12.49 8.73
N TYR A 207 20.50 11.93 8.72
CA TYR A 207 21.74 12.71 8.56
C TYR A 207 21.75 13.53 7.26
N LYS A 208 21.15 13.05 6.18
CA LYS A 208 20.99 13.81 4.92
C LYS A 208 19.97 14.95 5.02
N GLY A 209 19.15 14.97 6.07
CA GLY A 209 18.31 16.10 6.46
C GLY A 209 17.15 16.42 5.53
N LYS A 210 16.83 15.55 4.57
CA LYS A 210 15.72 15.80 3.63
C LYS A 210 14.35 15.75 4.29
N MET A 211 14.19 14.91 5.35
CA MET A 211 12.91 14.66 5.99
C MET A 211 13.03 14.33 7.48
N PRO A 212 13.13 15.34 8.34
CA PRO A 212 13.32 15.13 9.80
C PRO A 212 12.18 14.33 10.47
N ILE A 213 10.97 14.29 9.85
CA ILE A 213 9.83 13.59 10.42
C ILE A 213 9.91 12.07 10.25
N LEU A 214 10.69 11.56 9.28
CA LEU A 214 10.75 10.13 8.99
C LEU A 214 11.43 9.34 10.11
N LYS A 215 12.50 9.89 10.69
CA LYS A 215 13.23 9.16 11.74
C LYS A 215 12.36 8.86 12.96
N PRO A 216 11.68 9.82 13.63
CA PRO A 216 10.85 9.50 14.78
C PRO A 216 9.70 8.54 14.44
N MET A 217 9.16 8.58 13.23
CA MET A 217 8.14 7.63 12.77
C MET A 217 8.72 6.22 12.62
N LEU A 218 9.86 6.09 11.93
CA LEU A 218 10.52 4.80 11.69
C LEU A 218 11.10 4.21 12.98
N ASP A 219 11.61 5.01 13.91
CA ASP A 219 12.06 4.55 15.22
C ASP A 219 10.88 3.98 16.04
N PHE A 220 9.71 4.64 16.01
CA PHE A 220 8.49 4.14 16.64
C PHE A 220 8.06 2.80 16.03
N TYR A 221 8.02 2.72 14.71
CA TYR A 221 7.64 1.54 13.95
C TYR A 221 8.60 0.36 14.20
N TYR A 222 9.92 0.64 14.20
CA TYR A 222 10.93 -0.36 14.51
C TYR A 222 10.78 -0.92 15.94
N ASN A 223 10.51 -0.06 16.92
CA ASN A 223 10.33 -0.49 18.30
C ASN A 223 9.13 -1.45 18.45
N PHE A 224 8.04 -1.22 17.73
CA PHE A 224 6.93 -2.16 17.68
C PHE A 224 7.36 -3.51 17.12
N TYR A 225 7.96 -3.56 15.93
CA TYR A 225 8.40 -4.82 15.33
C TYR A 225 9.46 -5.53 16.19
N LYS A 226 10.40 -4.80 16.75
CA LYS A 226 11.45 -5.33 17.64
C LYS A 226 10.87 -5.96 18.91
N SER A 227 9.78 -5.41 19.43
CA SER A 227 9.08 -5.96 20.60
C SER A 227 8.40 -7.31 20.28
N ARG A 228 7.99 -7.53 19.04
CA ARG A 228 7.31 -8.75 18.56
C ARG A 228 8.29 -9.81 18.04
N ASN A 229 9.36 -9.35 17.41
CA ASN A 229 10.44 -10.19 16.88
C ASN A 229 11.80 -9.58 17.24
N PRO A 230 12.44 -10.02 18.35
CA PRO A 230 13.73 -9.50 18.80
C PRO A 230 14.86 -9.64 17.78
N ASP A 231 14.73 -10.53 16.80
CA ASP A 231 15.76 -10.79 15.78
C ASP A 231 15.57 -9.96 14.51
N ILE A 232 14.49 -9.14 14.43
CA ILE A 232 14.25 -8.32 13.25
C ILE A 232 15.34 -7.26 13.09
N LEU A 233 15.83 -7.10 11.87
CA LEU A 233 16.94 -6.20 11.55
C LEU A 233 16.48 -4.77 11.23
N GLY A 234 15.20 -4.58 10.92
CA GLY A 234 14.64 -3.28 10.54
C GLY A 234 13.12 -3.30 10.45
N SER A 235 12.52 -2.19 10.08
CA SER A 235 11.08 -2.07 9.87
C SER A 235 10.70 -2.46 8.45
N PRO A 236 9.74 -3.35 8.24
CA PRO A 236 9.23 -3.62 6.90
C PRO A 236 8.46 -2.38 6.37
N VAL A 237 8.74 -2.00 5.13
CA VAL A 237 8.09 -0.86 4.47
C VAL A 237 7.16 -1.39 3.38
N HIS A 238 6.03 -1.98 3.83
CA HIS A 238 5.09 -2.73 3.00
C HIS A 238 4.61 -1.93 1.79
N ASP A 239 4.24 -0.67 2.00
CA ASP A 239 3.63 0.17 0.98
C ASP A 239 4.68 0.77 0.05
N ALA A 240 5.86 1.10 0.57
CA ALA A 240 6.95 1.65 -0.24
C ALA A 240 7.42 0.64 -1.30
N ILE A 241 7.66 -0.64 -0.92
CA ILE A 241 8.04 -1.66 -1.91
C ILE A 241 6.90 -1.95 -2.89
N THR A 242 5.64 -1.81 -2.47
CA THR A 242 4.49 -1.96 -3.36
C THR A 242 4.44 -0.82 -4.39
N LEU A 243 4.71 0.40 -3.97
CA LEU A 243 4.80 1.55 -4.87
C LEU A 243 6.01 1.42 -5.81
N MET A 244 7.17 0.97 -5.30
CA MET A 244 8.36 0.70 -6.11
C MET A 244 8.09 -0.33 -7.22
N ALA A 245 7.24 -1.33 -6.97
CA ALA A 245 6.91 -2.36 -7.95
C ALA A 245 6.31 -1.79 -9.24
N CYS A 246 5.67 -0.61 -9.22
CA CYS A 246 5.10 -0.02 -10.43
C CYS A 246 6.16 0.58 -11.39
N ILE A 247 7.41 0.77 -10.92
CA ILE A 247 8.52 1.30 -11.72
C ILE A 247 9.76 0.40 -11.71
N ARG A 248 9.80 -0.62 -10.87
CA ARG A 248 10.92 -1.57 -10.68
C ARG A 248 10.46 -3.02 -10.80
N GLU A 249 9.73 -3.34 -11.86
CA GLU A 249 9.19 -4.70 -12.05
C GLU A 249 10.27 -5.79 -12.07
N ASP A 250 11.44 -5.47 -12.58
CA ASP A 250 12.62 -6.34 -12.70
C ASP A 250 13.26 -6.67 -11.34
N MET A 251 12.93 -5.92 -10.28
CA MET A 251 13.35 -6.24 -8.92
C MET A 251 12.68 -7.51 -8.38
N PHE A 252 11.56 -7.95 -8.94
CA PHE A 252 10.71 -8.99 -8.37
C PHE A 252 10.70 -10.28 -9.19
N THR A 253 10.46 -11.39 -8.49
CA THR A 253 10.10 -12.67 -9.11
C THR A 253 8.61 -12.93 -8.93
N TYR A 254 7.89 -13.06 -10.04
CA TYR A 254 6.44 -13.21 -10.07
C TYR A 254 6.00 -14.63 -10.47
N LYS A 255 4.82 -15.02 -9.96
CA LYS A 255 4.03 -16.13 -10.51
C LYS A 255 2.65 -15.61 -10.90
N THR A 256 2.10 -16.10 -12.00
CA THR A 256 0.75 -15.73 -12.47
C THR A 256 -0.21 -16.87 -12.17
N LEU A 257 -1.06 -16.71 -11.16
CA LEU A 257 -1.91 -17.75 -10.58
C LEU A 257 -3.31 -17.24 -10.32
N PRO A 258 -4.33 -18.13 -10.31
CA PRO A 258 -5.62 -17.83 -9.72
C PRO A 258 -5.48 -17.57 -8.22
N VAL A 259 -6.28 -16.61 -7.71
CA VAL A 259 -6.30 -16.23 -6.30
C VAL A 259 -7.70 -16.34 -5.75
N HIS A 260 -7.84 -17.07 -4.66
CA HIS A 260 -9.07 -17.24 -3.91
C HIS A 260 -8.96 -16.57 -2.55
N ILE A 261 -10.03 -15.91 -2.11
CA ILE A 261 -10.09 -15.21 -0.82
C ILE A 261 -11.14 -15.87 0.06
N VAL A 262 -10.76 -16.21 1.28
CA VAL A 262 -11.68 -16.75 2.29
C VAL A 262 -12.54 -15.61 2.86
N LEU A 263 -13.86 -15.70 2.65
CA LEU A 263 -14.81 -14.62 3.01
C LEU A 263 -15.46 -14.79 4.39
N GLN A 264 -15.34 -15.98 5.00
CA GLN A 264 -16.08 -16.34 6.18
C GLN A 264 -15.72 -15.45 7.38
N ASN A 265 -16.72 -14.74 7.91
CA ASN A 265 -16.57 -13.90 9.10
C ASN A 265 -16.37 -14.74 10.37
N GLY A 266 -15.68 -14.14 11.38
CA GLY A 266 -15.45 -14.77 12.68
C GLY A 266 -14.52 -15.98 12.68
N ASN A 267 -13.80 -16.21 11.57
CA ASN A 267 -12.86 -17.32 11.40
C ASN A 267 -11.42 -16.78 11.30
N THR A 268 -10.47 -17.53 11.86
CA THR A 268 -9.02 -17.24 11.75
C THR A 268 -8.56 -17.12 10.30
N ALA A 269 -9.20 -17.80 9.36
CA ALA A 269 -8.90 -17.79 7.94
C ALA A 269 -9.58 -16.64 7.16
N ARG A 270 -10.41 -15.80 7.80
CA ARG A 270 -11.00 -14.63 7.11
C ARG A 270 -9.93 -13.83 6.39
N GLY A 271 -10.14 -13.49 5.12
CA GLY A 271 -9.18 -12.73 4.31
C GLY A 271 -7.94 -13.51 3.89
N GLN A 272 -7.83 -14.80 4.25
CA GLN A 272 -6.74 -15.65 3.76
C GLN A 272 -6.73 -15.67 2.24
N SER A 273 -5.57 -15.40 1.66
CA SER A 273 -5.31 -15.53 0.23
C SER A 273 -4.74 -16.92 -0.09
N ILE A 274 -5.34 -17.58 -1.06
CA ILE A 274 -4.98 -18.93 -1.48
C ILE A 274 -4.64 -18.91 -2.97
N ALA A 275 -3.45 -19.40 -3.32
CA ALA A 275 -3.05 -19.69 -4.68
C ALA A 275 -2.42 -21.06 -4.75
N ASP A 276 -2.79 -21.87 -5.75
CA ASP A 276 -2.20 -23.19 -5.94
C ASP A 276 -0.87 -23.05 -6.70
N VAL A 277 0.22 -23.25 -5.97
CA VAL A 277 1.58 -23.15 -6.50
C VAL A 277 2.16 -24.50 -6.94
N ARG A 278 1.39 -25.57 -6.86
CA ARG A 278 1.84 -26.90 -7.29
C ARG A 278 2.13 -26.90 -8.79
N PRO A 279 3.24 -27.52 -9.25
CA PRO A 279 3.63 -27.46 -10.67
C PRO A 279 2.67 -28.23 -11.61
N TYR A 280 1.81 -29.08 -11.06
CA TYR A 280 0.82 -29.88 -11.77
C TYR A 280 -0.62 -29.49 -11.44
N ALA A 281 -0.83 -28.31 -10.87
CA ALA A 281 -2.17 -27.85 -10.55
C ALA A 281 -3.03 -27.73 -11.82
N PRO A 282 -4.24 -28.34 -11.86
CA PRO A 282 -5.14 -28.19 -12.98
C PRO A 282 -5.82 -26.82 -12.88
N PHE A 283 -5.39 -25.87 -13.67
CA PHE A 283 -6.08 -24.58 -13.78
C PHE A 283 -7.09 -24.64 -14.94
N GLY A 284 -8.32 -24.22 -14.68
CA GLY A 284 -9.32 -24.00 -15.72
C GLY A 284 -8.84 -22.93 -16.73
N GLU A 285 -9.11 -23.12 -18.03
CA GLU A 285 -8.74 -22.13 -19.06
C GLU A 285 -9.38 -20.77 -18.86
N GLU A 286 -10.58 -20.72 -18.25
CA GLU A 286 -11.33 -19.50 -17.97
C GLU A 286 -11.01 -18.86 -16.60
N GLU A 287 -10.16 -19.49 -15.77
CA GLU A 287 -9.87 -19.02 -14.44
C GLU A 287 -8.96 -17.78 -14.49
N LYS A 288 -9.47 -16.68 -13.92
CA LYS A 288 -8.73 -15.41 -13.92
C LYS A 288 -7.48 -15.51 -13.06
N ARG A 289 -6.36 -15.10 -13.63
CA ARG A 289 -5.05 -15.17 -12.99
C ARG A 289 -4.52 -13.77 -12.68
N HIS A 290 -3.78 -13.66 -11.59
CA HIS A 290 -3.13 -12.44 -11.13
C HIS A 290 -1.65 -12.69 -10.95
N ARG A 291 -0.86 -11.67 -11.21
CA ARG A 291 0.58 -11.69 -10.97
C ARG A 291 0.81 -11.50 -9.47
N ILE A 292 1.59 -12.37 -8.84
CA ILE A 292 1.89 -12.38 -7.41
C ILE A 292 3.40 -12.35 -7.25
N ALA A 293 3.93 -11.41 -6.47
CA ALA A 293 5.35 -11.36 -6.13
C ALA A 293 5.67 -12.41 -5.06
N PHE A 294 6.62 -13.31 -5.35
CA PHE A 294 7.06 -14.34 -4.42
C PHE A 294 8.46 -14.09 -3.88
N ASP A 295 9.26 -13.32 -4.60
CA ASP A 295 10.62 -12.96 -4.20
C ASP A 295 11.03 -11.61 -4.80
N PHE A 296 12.08 -11.02 -4.26
CA PHE A 296 12.67 -9.78 -4.77
C PHE A 296 14.16 -9.69 -4.44
N ASP A 297 14.90 -8.88 -5.19
CA ASP A 297 16.29 -8.56 -4.94
C ASP A 297 16.40 -7.46 -3.87
N TYR A 298 16.76 -7.84 -2.64
CA TYR A 298 16.94 -6.89 -1.53
C TYR A 298 18.09 -5.90 -1.81
N SER A 299 19.14 -6.32 -2.49
CA SER A 299 20.26 -5.42 -2.82
C SER A 299 19.82 -4.33 -3.81
N TYR A 300 18.95 -4.69 -4.76
CA TYR A 300 18.33 -3.71 -5.65
C TYR A 300 17.40 -2.76 -4.87
N PHE A 301 16.52 -3.32 -4.03
CA PHE A 301 15.66 -2.51 -3.14
C PHE A 301 16.48 -1.52 -2.33
N PHE A 302 17.53 -1.99 -1.64
CA PHE A 302 18.40 -1.14 -0.83
C PHE A 302 19.00 0.00 -1.63
N ARG A 303 19.62 -0.29 -2.77
CA ARG A 303 20.27 0.73 -3.60
C ARG A 303 19.28 1.77 -4.11
N ASP A 304 18.16 1.32 -4.65
CA ASP A 304 17.13 2.20 -5.22
C ASP A 304 16.48 3.05 -4.12
N PHE A 305 16.03 2.43 -3.03
CA PHE A 305 15.40 3.12 -1.90
C PHE A 305 16.34 4.17 -1.29
N MET A 306 17.57 3.77 -0.97
CA MET A 306 18.54 4.69 -0.38
C MET A 306 18.94 5.80 -1.35
N SER A 307 19.08 5.52 -2.63
CA SER A 307 19.40 6.55 -3.63
C SER A 307 18.31 7.62 -3.70
N ILE A 308 17.05 7.22 -3.74
CA ILE A 308 15.91 8.15 -3.78
C ILE A 308 15.79 8.91 -2.47
N MET A 309 15.83 8.22 -1.32
CA MET A 309 15.61 8.84 -0.01
C MET A 309 16.74 9.78 0.41
N THR A 310 17.96 9.57 -0.05
CA THR A 310 19.13 10.43 0.28
C THR A 310 19.51 11.40 -0.82
N GLY A 311 19.17 11.10 -2.08
CA GLY A 311 19.63 11.84 -3.27
C GLY A 311 21.06 11.51 -3.66
N GLU A 312 21.62 10.41 -3.17
CA GLU A 312 22.95 9.92 -3.51
C GLU A 312 22.85 8.64 -4.35
N THR A 313 23.90 8.30 -5.08
CA THR A 313 23.93 7.06 -5.85
C THR A 313 24.52 5.94 -4.98
N PHE A 314 23.77 4.89 -4.76
CA PHE A 314 24.23 3.65 -4.14
C PHE A 314 24.47 2.58 -5.23
N SER A 315 25.66 2.01 -5.27
CA SER A 315 26.08 0.99 -6.27
C SER A 315 26.07 -0.42 -5.69
#